data_c5df4ca317eb5b29f4cfa07e28a25408
#
_entry.id   c5df4ca317eb5b29f4cfa07e28a25408
#
_cell.length_a   1.000
_cell.length_b   1.000
_cell.length_c   1.000
_cell.angle_alpha   90.00
_cell.angle_beta   90.00
_cell.angle_gamma   90.00
#
_symmetry.space_group_name_H-M   'P 1'
#
loop_
_entity.id
_entity.type
_entity.pdbx_description
1 polymer ?
#
loop_
_entity_poly.entity_id
_entity_poly.type
_entity_poly.pdbx_seq_one_letter_code
_entity_poly.pdbx_strand_id
1 'polypeptide(L)'
;MQRRKFLHRAGASGAALAAVAAPSVAQTGMPEIRWRIASSYPKSLTSIYGAMEMVTKRVNELTDGRFNVTLHPAGELVPPLSVLDAVQKGTVEAGHSASYFYIGKDPAFGF
;
A
#
# COMPACT_ATOMS: atom_id res chain seq x y z
N MET A 1 -38.21 7.42 -59.47
CA MET A 1 -37.60 6.11 -59.24
C MET A 1 -36.31 6.12 -58.36
N GLN A 2 -35.92 7.22 -57.73
CA GLN A 2 -34.72 7.26 -56.93
C GLN A 2 -34.91 7.06 -55.42
N ARG A 3 -36.14 7.07 -54.89
CA ARG A 3 -36.45 6.88 -53.45
C ARG A 3 -36.23 5.44 -52.93
N ARG A 4 -36.33 4.44 -53.81
CA ARG A 4 -36.11 3.02 -53.39
C ARG A 4 -34.64 2.65 -53.22
N LYS A 5 -33.69 3.34 -53.88
CA LYS A 5 -32.26 3.06 -53.77
C LYS A 5 -31.63 3.64 -52.50
N PHE A 6 -32.28 4.64 -51.87
CA PHE A 6 -31.82 5.24 -50.62
C PHE A 6 -32.05 4.34 -49.42
N LEU A 7 -33.17 3.60 -49.39
CA LEU A 7 -33.51 2.71 -48.27
C LEU A 7 -32.67 1.44 -48.19
N HIS A 8 -32.10 0.98 -49.32
CA HIS A 8 -31.18 -0.17 -49.33
C HIS A 8 -29.74 0.18 -48.89
N ARG A 9 -29.39 1.46 -48.93
CA ARG A 9 -28.09 1.89 -48.41
C ARG A 9 -28.09 2.23 -46.92
N ALA A 10 -29.22 2.54 -46.35
CA ALA A 10 -29.33 2.82 -44.92
C ALA A 10 -29.33 1.56 -44.04
N GLY A 11 -29.62 0.37 -44.61
CA GLY A 11 -29.64 -0.89 -43.87
C GLY A 11 -28.27 -1.57 -43.70
N ALA A 12 -27.26 -1.15 -44.50
CA ALA A 12 -25.93 -1.79 -44.43
C ALA A 12 -24.94 -1.11 -43.46
N SER A 13 -25.28 0.07 -42.93
CA SER A 13 -24.37 0.82 -42.05
C SER A 13 -24.70 0.56 -40.55
N GLY A 14 -25.71 -0.21 -40.22
CA GLY A 14 -26.12 -0.50 -38.84
C GLY A 14 -25.44 -1.70 -38.20
N ALA A 15 -24.74 -2.52 -38.99
CA ALA A 15 -24.15 -3.77 -38.47
C ALA A 15 -22.69 -3.66 -37.99
N ALA A 16 -22.06 -2.48 -38.13
CA ALA A 16 -20.63 -2.30 -37.81
C ALA A 16 -20.35 -1.64 -36.45
N LEU A 17 -21.39 -1.26 -35.69
CA LEU A 17 -21.25 -0.59 -34.37
C LEU A 17 -21.55 -1.50 -33.16
N ALA A 18 -21.81 -2.78 -33.37
CA ALA A 18 -22.11 -3.71 -32.30
C ALA A 18 -20.89 -4.50 -31.77
N ALA A 19 -19.68 -4.18 -32.20
CA ALA A 19 -18.52 -5.03 -31.93
C ALA A 19 -17.46 -4.41 -31.00
N VAL A 20 -17.75 -3.37 -30.23
CA VAL A 20 -16.78 -2.86 -29.24
C VAL A 20 -17.45 -2.55 -27.91
N ALA A 21 -18.22 -3.50 -27.41
CA ALA A 21 -18.39 -3.62 -25.98
C ALA A 21 -17.53 -4.80 -25.53
N ALA A 22 -16.19 -4.66 -25.63
CA ALA A 22 -15.33 -5.47 -24.81
C ALA A 22 -15.74 -5.20 -23.35
N PRO A 23 -16.09 -6.24 -22.57
CA PRO A 23 -16.31 -6.02 -21.16
C PRO A 23 -14.99 -5.45 -20.63
N SER A 24 -15.03 -4.19 -20.20
CA SER A 24 -13.97 -3.66 -19.37
C SER A 24 -14.02 -4.54 -18.12
N VAL A 25 -13.14 -5.54 -18.07
CA VAL A 25 -12.87 -6.28 -16.85
C VAL A 25 -12.32 -5.22 -15.92
N ALA A 26 -13.21 -4.64 -15.12
CA ALA A 26 -12.78 -3.86 -13.98
C ALA A 26 -11.81 -4.79 -13.24
N GLN A 27 -10.54 -4.44 -13.22
CA GLN A 27 -9.58 -5.14 -12.40
C GLN A 27 -10.06 -4.97 -10.96
N THR A 28 -10.80 -5.96 -10.48
CA THR A 28 -11.28 -6.07 -9.11
C THR A 28 -10.16 -6.45 -8.15
N GLY A 29 -8.90 -6.36 -8.61
CA GLY A 29 -7.73 -6.48 -7.78
C GLY A 29 -7.45 -5.16 -7.07
N MET A 30 -7.81 -5.04 -5.79
CA MET A 30 -7.23 -4.00 -4.95
C MET A 30 -5.70 -4.11 -5.03
N PRO A 31 -4.96 -2.97 -5.11
CA PRO A 31 -3.51 -3.00 -5.17
C PRO A 31 -2.94 -3.70 -3.93
N GLU A 32 -1.95 -4.53 -4.14
CA GLU A 32 -1.16 -5.12 -3.05
C GLU A 32 -0.18 -4.07 -2.54
N ILE A 33 -0.23 -3.80 -1.25
CA ILE A 33 0.63 -2.84 -0.56
C ILE A 33 1.62 -3.61 0.31
N ARG A 34 2.89 -3.24 0.27
CA ARG A 34 3.95 -3.84 1.09
C ARG A 34 4.69 -2.75 1.84
N TRP A 35 4.67 -2.85 3.18
CA TRP A 35 5.40 -1.95 4.05
C TRP A 35 6.42 -2.69 4.90
N ARG A 36 7.58 -2.07 5.05
CA ARG A 36 8.60 -2.49 6.01
C ARG A 36 8.59 -1.51 7.16
N ILE A 37 8.46 -2.03 8.37
CA ILE A 37 8.53 -1.26 9.60
C ILE A 37 9.89 -1.49 10.24
N ALA A 38 10.69 -0.44 10.37
CA ALA A 38 11.91 -0.50 11.15
C ALA A 38 11.60 -0.22 12.62
N SER A 39 12.00 -1.12 13.52
CA SER A 39 11.84 -0.94 14.97
C SER A 39 13.12 -0.41 15.61
N SER A 40 12.94 0.48 16.58
CA SER A 40 14.02 0.88 17.50
C SER A 40 14.24 -0.15 18.61
N TYR A 41 13.42 -1.19 18.68
CA TYR A 41 13.46 -2.19 19.74
C TYR A 41 13.91 -3.55 19.22
N PRO A 42 14.72 -4.28 20.02
CA PRO A 42 15.10 -5.65 19.69
C PRO A 42 13.97 -6.64 19.99
N LYS A 43 14.00 -7.82 19.37
CA LYS A 43 13.04 -8.91 19.61
C LYS A 43 12.97 -9.37 21.06
N SER A 44 14.06 -9.19 21.83
CA SER A 44 14.11 -9.55 23.25
C SER A 44 13.15 -8.73 24.14
N LEU A 45 12.72 -7.56 23.67
CA LEU A 45 11.70 -6.76 24.36
C LEU A 45 10.30 -7.23 23.96
N THR A 46 9.90 -8.39 24.46
CA THR A 46 8.69 -9.11 24.06
C THR A 46 7.40 -8.30 24.23
N SER A 47 7.32 -7.43 25.24
CA SER A 47 6.13 -6.60 25.47
C SER A 47 5.97 -5.51 24.41
N ILE A 48 7.04 -4.79 24.06
CA ILE A 48 6.98 -3.67 23.12
C ILE A 48 7.08 -4.19 21.68
N TYR A 49 8.09 -5.00 21.39
CA TYR A 49 8.29 -5.57 20.05
C TYR A 49 7.17 -6.56 19.69
N GLY A 50 6.80 -7.44 20.60
CA GLY A 50 5.74 -8.42 20.39
C GLY A 50 4.36 -7.81 20.21
N ALA A 51 4.07 -6.67 20.87
CA ALA A 51 2.84 -5.93 20.60
C ALA A 51 2.76 -5.48 19.14
N MET A 52 3.86 -4.98 18.58
CA MET A 52 3.91 -4.57 17.18
C MET A 52 3.89 -5.76 16.22
N GLU A 53 4.49 -6.90 16.58
CA GLU A 53 4.33 -8.15 15.82
C GLU A 53 2.86 -8.58 15.73
N MET A 54 2.12 -8.46 16.83
CA MET A 54 0.67 -8.74 16.84
C MET A 54 -0.10 -7.80 15.91
N VAL A 55 0.24 -6.50 15.90
CA VAL A 55 -0.38 -5.52 15.00
C VAL A 55 -0.12 -5.87 13.55
N THR A 56 1.14 -6.16 13.17
CA THR A 56 1.48 -6.50 11.78
C THR A 56 0.77 -7.77 11.33
N LYS A 57 0.72 -8.79 12.19
CA LYS A 57 -0.01 -10.03 11.92
C LYS A 57 -1.50 -9.75 11.67
N ARG A 58 -2.12 -8.94 12.55
CA ARG A 58 -3.54 -8.60 12.44
C ARG A 58 -3.87 -7.83 11.18
N VAL A 59 -3.03 -6.87 10.79
CA VAL A 59 -3.19 -6.12 9.52
C VAL A 59 -3.15 -7.07 8.33
N ASN A 60 -2.18 -7.99 8.29
CA ASN A 60 -2.06 -8.97 7.21
C ASN A 60 -3.29 -9.90 7.14
N GLU A 61 -3.80 -10.36 8.30
CA GLU A 61 -5.00 -11.19 8.38
C GLU A 61 -6.26 -10.44 7.90
N LEU A 62 -6.48 -9.22 8.40
CA LEU A 62 -7.66 -8.41 8.09
C LEU A 62 -7.74 -7.98 6.63
N THR A 63 -6.61 -7.96 5.94
CA THR A 63 -6.52 -7.54 4.54
C THR A 63 -6.32 -8.72 3.58
N ASP A 64 -6.43 -9.94 4.07
CA ASP A 64 -6.14 -11.16 3.28
C ASP A 64 -4.77 -11.10 2.58
N GLY A 65 -3.75 -10.56 3.28
CA GLY A 65 -2.39 -10.39 2.76
C GLY A 65 -2.22 -9.27 1.73
N ARG A 66 -3.27 -8.51 1.41
CA ARG A 66 -3.19 -7.40 0.44
C ARG A 66 -2.44 -6.19 0.97
N PHE A 67 -2.47 -5.96 2.26
CA PHE A 67 -1.59 -5.03 2.93
C PHE A 67 -0.57 -5.84 3.75
N ASN A 68 0.53 -6.19 3.11
CA ASN A 68 1.60 -6.98 3.72
C ASN A 68 2.53 -6.03 4.50
N VAL A 69 2.56 -6.20 5.81
CA VAL A 69 3.42 -5.41 6.71
C VAL A 69 4.44 -6.35 7.35
N THR A 70 5.72 -6.01 7.21
CA THR A 70 6.83 -6.75 7.83
C THR A 70 7.53 -5.88 8.87
N LEU A 71 7.74 -6.45 10.06
CA LEU A 71 8.44 -5.78 11.16
C LEU A 71 9.90 -6.26 11.22
N HIS A 72 10.82 -5.32 11.29
CA HIS A 72 12.26 -5.57 11.38
C HIS A 72 12.80 -5.04 12.72
N PRO A 73 13.55 -5.85 13.47
CA PRO A 73 14.07 -5.44 14.77
C PRO A 73 15.16 -4.39 14.65
N ALA A 74 15.48 -3.78 15.78
CA ALA A 74 16.53 -2.78 15.89
C ALA A 74 17.84 -3.26 15.28
N GLY A 75 18.42 -2.43 14.41
CA GLY A 75 19.71 -2.67 13.76
C GLY A 75 19.65 -3.55 12.51
N GLU A 76 18.48 -4.13 12.13
CA GLU A 76 18.38 -4.96 10.93
C GLU A 76 18.38 -4.12 9.65
N LEU A 77 17.50 -3.12 9.57
CA LEU A 77 17.40 -2.21 8.41
C LEU A 77 18.17 -0.91 8.64
N VAL A 78 18.06 -0.35 9.83
CA VAL A 78 18.68 0.91 10.23
C VAL A 78 19.08 0.86 11.71
N PRO A 79 20.05 1.69 12.16
CA PRO A 79 20.36 1.83 13.59
C PRO A 79 19.12 2.23 14.40
N PRO A 80 18.98 1.77 15.66
CA PRO A 80 17.79 2.00 16.48
C PRO A 80 17.33 3.45 16.61
N LEU A 81 18.26 4.39 16.73
CA LEU A 81 17.97 5.81 16.88
C LEU A 81 17.85 6.56 15.54
N SER A 82 17.98 5.86 14.41
CA SER A 82 17.88 6.43 13.06
C SER A 82 16.57 6.10 12.37
N VAL A 83 15.60 5.50 13.08
CA VAL A 83 14.33 5.07 12.52
C VAL A 83 13.53 6.26 11.97
N LEU A 84 13.45 7.38 12.71
CA LEU A 84 12.78 8.59 12.25
C LEU A 84 13.39 9.13 10.96
N ASP A 85 14.73 9.19 10.88
CA ASP A 85 15.44 9.67 9.70
C ASP A 85 15.19 8.77 8.48
N ALA A 86 15.13 7.45 8.70
CA ALA A 86 14.86 6.48 7.66
C ALA A 86 13.44 6.64 7.07
N VAL A 87 12.45 6.89 7.91
CA VAL A 87 11.07 7.16 7.46
C VAL A 87 11.00 8.49 6.71
N GLN A 88 11.62 9.55 7.24
CA GLN A 88 11.66 10.87 6.59
C GLN A 88 12.31 10.83 5.21
N LYS A 89 13.32 10.00 5.03
CA LYS A 89 14.02 9.82 3.75
C LYS A 89 13.34 8.81 2.82
N GLY A 90 12.27 8.16 3.26
CA GLY A 90 11.60 7.12 2.49
C GLY A 90 12.41 5.81 2.34
N THR A 91 13.40 5.58 3.20
CA THR A 91 14.18 4.33 3.20
C THR A 91 13.34 3.14 3.66
N VAL A 92 12.42 3.39 4.58
CA VAL A 92 11.39 2.46 5.05
C VAL A 92 10.04 3.17 5.06
N GLU A 93 8.97 2.41 4.96
CA GLU A 93 7.62 2.96 4.83
C GLU A 93 7.05 3.40 6.18
N ALA A 94 7.49 2.77 7.28
CA ALA A 94 7.03 3.12 8.63
C ALA A 94 8.12 2.83 9.68
N GLY A 95 7.94 3.43 10.85
CA GLY A 95 8.83 3.25 11.99
C GLY A 95 8.07 2.88 13.26
N HIS A 96 8.67 2.01 14.07
CA HIS A 96 8.22 1.65 15.40
C HIS A 96 9.26 2.13 16.41
N SER A 97 8.98 3.26 17.06
CA SER A 97 9.94 3.95 17.94
C SER A 97 9.21 4.73 19.03
N ALA A 98 9.95 5.41 19.87
CA ALA A 98 9.40 6.33 20.88
C ALA A 98 9.83 7.77 20.57
N SER A 99 8.94 8.72 20.80
CA SER A 99 9.19 10.13 20.54
C SER A 99 10.40 10.65 21.32
N TYR A 100 10.53 10.27 22.58
CA TYR A 100 11.61 10.74 23.47
C TYR A 100 13.04 10.36 22.98
N PHE A 101 13.17 9.41 22.07
CA PHE A 101 14.49 9.13 21.44
C PHE A 101 14.99 10.29 20.57
N TYR A 102 14.11 11.21 20.21
CA TYR A 102 14.39 12.30 19.26
C TYR A 102 14.35 13.69 19.89
N ILE A 103 14.34 13.78 21.23
CA ILE A 103 14.41 15.06 21.99
C ILE A 103 15.60 15.92 21.53
N GLY A 104 16.73 15.29 21.19
CA GLY A 104 17.89 16.02 20.67
C GLY A 104 17.69 16.68 19.31
N LYS A 105 16.64 16.29 18.55
CA LYS A 105 16.26 16.92 17.28
C LYS A 105 15.30 18.08 17.52
N ASP A 106 14.31 17.87 18.38
CA ASP A 106 13.34 18.89 18.77
C ASP A 106 12.80 18.57 20.17
N PRO A 107 12.83 19.53 21.12
CA PRO A 107 12.29 19.36 22.47
C PRO A 107 10.81 18.94 22.51
N ALA A 108 10.02 19.23 21.45
CA ALA A 108 8.62 18.82 21.35
C ALA A 108 8.44 17.29 21.38
N PHE A 109 9.46 16.50 21.04
CA PHE A 109 9.43 15.04 21.15
C PHE A 109 9.47 14.53 22.60
N GLY A 110 9.65 15.40 23.59
CA GLY A 110 9.64 15.06 25.00
C GLY A 110 8.26 15.02 25.66
N PHE A 111 7.19 15.31 24.91
CA PHE A 111 5.81 15.40 25.42
C PHE A 111 4.94 14.28 24.86
#